data_db344cbc992f9f0bb35dda9e7b17885f
#
_entry.id   db344cbc992f9f0bb35dda9e7b17885f
#
_cell.length_a   1.000
_cell.length_b   1.000
_cell.length_c   1.000
_cell.angle_alpha   90.00
_cell.angle_beta   90.00
_cell.angle_gamma   90.00
#
_symmetry.space_group_name_H-M   'P 1'
#
loop_
_entity.id
_entity.type
_entity.pdbx_description
1 polymer ?
#
loop_
_entity_poly.entity_id
_entity_poly.type
_entity_poly.pdbx_seq_one_letter_code
_entity_poly.pdbx_strand_id
1 'polypeptide(L)'
;DIYPIVSLLKSDWQLGEDGINNLIEILEEHQIKVIELDESNEFDGLSGYINDTHPVIVLNKNFNSERKRFTALHELGHLILSFDASINDKMKERLCDLFASEMLISSKVFIQKIGANRKDISLQG
;
A
#
# COMPACT_ATOMS: atom_id res chain seq x y z
N ASP A 1 -4.29 -15.05 -0.13
CA ASP A 1 -3.71 -14.50 1.10
C ASP A 1 -2.72 -13.41 0.80
N ILE A 2 -2.90 -12.24 1.38
CA ILE A 2 -2.07 -11.09 1.09
C ILE A 2 -0.78 -11.04 1.91
N TYR A 3 -0.70 -11.77 3.02
CA TYR A 3 0.45 -11.65 3.93
C TYR A 3 1.80 -12.04 3.31
N PRO A 4 1.89 -13.11 2.53
CA PRO A 4 3.15 -13.41 1.87
C PRO A 4 3.58 -12.30 0.90
N ILE A 5 2.60 -11.70 0.21
CA ILE A 5 2.87 -10.62 -0.75
C ILE A 5 3.39 -9.40 0.01
N VAL A 6 2.75 -9.05 1.12
CA VAL A 6 3.17 -7.91 1.94
C VAL A 6 4.59 -8.13 2.46
N SER A 7 4.88 -9.32 2.97
CA SER A 7 6.21 -9.63 3.50
C SER A 7 7.28 -9.50 2.43
N LEU A 8 7.00 -10.02 1.24
CA LEU A 8 7.95 -9.96 0.15
C LEU A 8 8.21 -8.51 -0.28
N LEU A 9 7.15 -7.72 -0.41
CA LEU A 9 7.30 -6.33 -0.83
C LEU A 9 8.02 -5.49 0.22
N LYS A 10 7.73 -5.71 1.49
CA LYS A 10 8.43 -4.97 2.54
C LYS A 10 9.92 -5.26 2.52
N SER A 11 10.26 -6.52 2.28
CA SER A 11 11.66 -6.91 2.20
C SER A 11 12.35 -6.33 0.97
N ASP A 12 11.70 -6.46 -0.20
CA ASP A 12 12.29 -6.00 -1.44
C ASP A 12 12.33 -4.49 -1.57
N TRP A 13 11.28 -3.81 -1.14
CA TRP A 13 11.18 -2.38 -1.35
C TRP A 13 11.76 -1.56 -0.20
N GLN A 14 12.04 -2.19 0.93
CA GLN A 14 12.63 -1.52 2.07
C GLN A 14 11.92 -0.22 2.44
N LEU A 15 10.58 -0.31 2.52
CA LEU A 15 9.78 0.85 2.88
C LEU A 15 10.12 1.27 4.28
N GLY A 16 10.52 2.52 4.43
CA GLY A 16 10.83 3.07 5.73
C GLY A 16 9.66 3.82 6.32
N GLU A 17 9.94 4.61 7.34
CA GLU A 17 8.91 5.42 7.99
C GLU A 17 8.86 6.81 7.38
N ASP A 18 9.60 7.05 6.33
CA ASP A 18 9.64 8.34 5.67
C ASP A 18 8.30 8.66 5.03
N GLY A 19 8.09 9.88 4.72
CA GLY A 19 6.81 10.34 4.23
C GLY A 19 6.46 9.89 2.83
N ILE A 20 5.40 10.49 2.29
CA ILE A 20 4.86 10.10 0.99
C ILE A 20 5.86 10.24 -0.15
N ASN A 21 6.79 11.19 -0.06
CA ASN A 21 7.76 11.37 -1.15
C ASN A 21 8.66 10.15 -1.30
N ASN A 22 9.03 9.52 -0.19
CA ASN A 22 9.84 8.31 -0.26
C ASN A 22 9.05 7.18 -0.91
N LEU A 23 7.79 7.04 -0.56
CA LEU A 23 6.94 6.01 -1.14
C LEU A 23 6.78 6.24 -2.65
N ILE A 24 6.56 7.49 -3.07
CA ILE A 24 6.41 7.79 -4.49
C ILE A 24 7.68 7.42 -5.25
N GLU A 25 8.86 7.75 -4.69
CA GLU A 25 10.12 7.39 -5.33
C GLU A 25 10.25 5.88 -5.50
N ILE A 26 9.89 5.13 -4.47
CA ILE A 26 9.96 3.67 -4.52
C ILE A 26 9.02 3.12 -5.60
N LEU A 27 7.80 3.64 -5.67
CA LEU A 27 6.85 3.20 -6.68
C LEU A 27 7.38 3.48 -8.08
N GLU A 28 7.95 4.66 -8.29
CA GLU A 28 8.48 5.02 -9.61
C GLU A 28 9.72 4.20 -9.96
N GLU A 29 10.52 3.82 -8.99
CA GLU A 29 11.63 2.91 -9.23
C GLU A 29 11.15 1.55 -9.72
N HIS A 30 9.94 1.17 -9.33
CA HIS A 30 9.34 -0.09 -9.75
C HIS A 30 8.40 0.08 -10.95
N GLN A 31 8.60 1.16 -11.69
CA GLN A 31 7.88 1.41 -12.95
C GLN A 31 6.40 1.71 -12.76
N ILE A 32 6.01 2.21 -11.58
CA ILE A 32 4.63 2.61 -11.34
C ILE A 32 4.61 4.13 -11.29
N LYS A 33 3.96 4.74 -12.27
CA LYS A 33 3.87 6.19 -12.35
C LYS A 33 2.90 6.71 -11.30
N VAL A 34 3.28 7.77 -10.60
CA VAL A 34 2.40 8.40 -9.62
C VAL A 34 2.09 9.83 -10.07
N ILE A 35 0.82 10.16 -10.15
CA ILE A 35 0.36 11.47 -10.56
C ILE A 35 -0.46 12.07 -9.43
N GLU A 36 -0.20 13.31 -9.05
CA GLU A 36 -1.00 13.99 -8.06
C GLU A 36 -1.84 15.06 -8.76
N LEU A 37 -3.14 15.02 -8.52
CA LEU A 37 -4.05 16.00 -9.12
C LEU A 37 -4.63 16.91 -8.05
N ASP A 38 -4.73 18.18 -8.35
CA ASP A 38 -5.32 19.17 -7.47
C ASP A 38 -6.80 19.20 -7.78
N GLU A 39 -7.55 18.29 -7.19
CA GLU A 39 -8.96 18.17 -7.43
C GLU A 39 -9.79 18.44 -6.19
N SER A 40 -11.09 18.53 -6.35
CA SER A 40 -11.98 18.74 -5.21
C SER A 40 -11.93 17.48 -4.34
N ASN A 41 -12.62 17.49 -3.21
CA ASN A 41 -12.54 16.41 -2.26
C ASN A 41 -13.27 15.14 -2.62
N GLU A 42 -13.61 14.97 -3.88
CA GLU A 42 -14.47 13.86 -4.26
C GLU A 42 -13.79 12.53 -4.48
N PHE A 43 -12.50 12.50 -4.60
CA PHE A 43 -11.83 11.22 -4.72
C PHE A 43 -10.54 11.19 -3.91
N ASP A 44 -10.15 10.00 -3.47
CA ASP A 44 -8.90 9.83 -2.74
C ASP A 44 -7.80 9.48 -3.74
N GLY A 45 -8.07 8.55 -4.62
CA GLY A 45 -7.11 8.13 -5.63
C GLY A 45 -7.72 7.09 -6.55
N LEU A 46 -6.98 6.74 -7.57
CA LEU A 46 -7.38 5.66 -8.45
C LEU A 46 -6.13 5.04 -9.09
N SER A 47 -6.29 3.88 -9.70
CA SER A 47 -5.19 3.19 -10.34
C SER A 47 -5.65 2.60 -11.66
N GLY A 48 -4.72 2.34 -12.54
CA GLY A 48 -5.02 1.78 -13.84
C GLY A 48 -3.77 1.61 -14.66
N TYR A 49 -3.94 1.47 -15.95
CA TYR A 49 -2.83 1.28 -16.86
C TYR A 49 -2.94 2.23 -18.05
N ILE A 50 -1.82 2.83 -18.43
CA ILE A 50 -1.76 3.64 -19.62
C ILE A 50 -1.33 2.71 -20.74
N ASN A 51 -2.08 2.68 -21.82
CA ASN A 51 -1.82 1.82 -22.97
C ASN A 51 -1.73 0.34 -22.58
N ASP A 52 -2.50 -0.05 -21.54
CA ASP A 52 -2.57 -1.42 -21.06
C ASP A 52 -1.25 -2.02 -20.58
N THR A 53 -0.20 -1.22 -20.48
CA THR A 53 1.12 -1.75 -20.11
C THR A 53 1.78 -1.01 -18.98
N HIS A 54 1.45 0.25 -18.76
CA HIS A 54 2.15 1.06 -17.77
C HIS A 54 1.26 1.35 -16.57
N PRO A 55 1.53 0.76 -15.41
CA PRO A 55 0.69 1.02 -14.24
C PRO A 55 0.83 2.45 -13.75
N VAL A 56 -0.29 3.01 -13.32
CA VAL A 56 -0.32 4.38 -12.82
C VAL A 56 -1.21 4.46 -11.60
N ILE A 57 -0.81 5.28 -10.65
CA ILE A 57 -1.59 5.60 -9.47
C ILE A 57 -1.81 7.10 -9.47
N VAL A 58 -3.06 7.53 -9.30
CA VAL A 58 -3.41 8.94 -9.26
C VAL A 58 -3.87 9.25 -7.84
N LEU A 59 -3.31 10.28 -7.23
CA LEU A 59 -3.64 10.68 -5.87
C LEU A 59 -4.20 12.09 -5.85
N ASN A 60 -5.06 12.37 -4.88
CA ASN A 60 -5.56 13.72 -4.69
C ASN A 60 -4.52 14.50 -3.90
N LYS A 61 -3.95 15.53 -4.51
CA LYS A 61 -2.89 16.34 -3.93
C LYS A 61 -3.32 17.04 -2.65
N ASN A 62 -4.62 17.28 -2.48
CA ASN A 62 -5.13 18.06 -1.36
C ASN A 62 -5.22 17.32 -0.04
N PHE A 63 -5.01 16.01 -0.03
CA PHE A 63 -5.05 15.29 1.22
C PHE A 63 -3.67 15.29 1.90
N ASN A 64 -3.66 15.06 3.19
CA ASN A 64 -2.41 15.07 3.93
C ASN A 64 -1.54 13.86 3.56
N SER A 65 -0.29 13.89 3.98
CA SER A 65 0.70 12.91 3.62
C SER A 65 0.31 11.50 4.06
N GLU A 66 -0.23 11.36 5.25
CA GLU A 66 -0.62 10.05 5.76
C GLU A 66 -1.74 9.43 4.93
N ARG A 67 -2.73 10.23 4.60
CA ARG A 67 -3.85 9.77 3.79
C ARG A 67 -3.40 9.41 2.37
N LYS A 68 -2.52 10.23 1.80
CA LYS A 68 -1.99 9.95 0.46
C LYS A 68 -1.18 8.66 0.46
N ARG A 69 -0.41 8.43 1.52
CA ARG A 69 0.40 7.22 1.63
C ARG A 69 -0.48 5.97 1.71
N PHE A 70 -1.51 6.01 2.54
CA PHE A 70 -2.45 4.90 2.63
C PHE A 70 -3.13 4.67 1.29
N THR A 71 -3.61 5.74 0.65
CA THR A 71 -4.29 5.65 -0.63
C THR A 71 -3.38 5.09 -1.71
N ALA A 72 -2.12 5.54 -1.75
CA ALA A 72 -1.17 5.02 -2.72
C ALA A 72 -0.97 3.51 -2.56
N LEU A 73 -0.88 3.03 -1.31
CA LEU A 73 -0.72 1.61 -1.05
C LEU A 73 -1.99 0.82 -1.35
N HIS A 74 -3.16 1.40 -1.09
CA HIS A 74 -4.43 0.80 -1.44
C HIS A 74 -4.50 0.60 -2.95
N GLU A 75 -4.15 1.64 -3.71
CA GLU A 75 -4.18 1.55 -5.18
C GLU A 75 -3.10 0.59 -5.70
N LEU A 76 -1.96 0.53 -5.04
CA LEU A 76 -0.95 -0.46 -5.38
C LEU A 76 -1.53 -1.87 -5.21
N GLY A 77 -2.32 -2.07 -4.17
CA GLY A 77 -3.00 -3.34 -3.98
C GLY A 77 -3.86 -3.72 -5.16
N HIS A 78 -4.60 -2.76 -5.72
CA HIS A 78 -5.40 -3.03 -6.91
C HIS A 78 -4.55 -3.45 -8.10
N LEU A 79 -3.34 -2.94 -8.19
CA LEU A 79 -2.46 -3.23 -9.32
C LEU A 79 -1.78 -4.59 -9.20
N ILE A 80 -1.46 -5.02 -7.99
CA ILE A 80 -0.63 -6.22 -7.83
C ILE A 80 -1.35 -7.44 -7.28
N LEU A 81 -2.48 -7.26 -6.60
CA LEU A 81 -3.20 -8.42 -6.08
C LEU A 81 -4.04 -9.05 -7.18
N SER A 82 -4.00 -10.37 -7.23
CA SER A 82 -4.83 -11.10 -8.16
C SER A 82 -6.08 -11.54 -7.43
N PHE A 83 -7.23 -11.19 -7.95
CA PHE A 83 -8.49 -11.53 -7.33
C PHE A 83 -9.20 -12.63 -8.13
N ASP A 84 -9.75 -13.58 -7.39
CA ASP A 84 -10.55 -14.62 -7.98
C ASP A 84 -11.81 -13.97 -8.59
N ALA A 85 -12.31 -14.48 -9.65
CA ALA A 85 -13.51 -13.95 -10.31
C ALA A 85 -14.73 -13.93 -9.38
N SER A 86 -14.74 -14.78 -8.35
CA SER A 86 -15.83 -14.82 -7.39
C SER A 86 -15.79 -13.67 -6.39
N ILE A 87 -14.70 -12.93 -6.31
CA ILE A 87 -14.55 -11.85 -5.35
C ILE A 87 -15.24 -10.60 -5.89
N ASN A 88 -16.20 -10.07 -5.12
CA ASN A 88 -16.92 -8.88 -5.56
C ASN A 88 -16.11 -7.62 -5.28
N ASP A 89 -16.58 -6.49 -5.81
CA ASP A 89 -15.85 -5.22 -5.70
C ASP A 89 -15.68 -4.77 -4.25
N LYS A 90 -16.68 -4.99 -3.42
CA LYS A 90 -16.60 -4.60 -2.02
C LYS A 90 -15.49 -5.36 -1.30
N MET A 91 -15.36 -6.65 -1.60
CA MET A 91 -14.31 -7.46 -0.99
C MET A 91 -12.94 -7.05 -1.52
N LYS A 92 -12.84 -6.70 -2.81
CA LYS A 92 -11.58 -6.23 -3.38
C LYS A 92 -11.10 -4.98 -2.64
N GLU A 93 -12.03 -4.04 -2.36
CA GLU A 93 -11.69 -2.83 -1.63
C GLU A 93 -11.20 -3.15 -0.22
N ARG A 94 -11.84 -4.09 0.45
CA ARG A 94 -11.41 -4.50 1.78
C ARG A 94 -10.03 -5.12 1.78
N LEU A 95 -9.74 -5.95 0.78
CA LEU A 95 -8.43 -6.59 0.68
C LEU A 95 -7.34 -5.57 0.38
N CYS A 96 -7.64 -4.56 -0.44
CA CYS A 96 -6.69 -3.50 -0.71
C CYS A 96 -6.45 -2.63 0.53
N ASP A 97 -7.50 -2.40 1.33
CA ASP A 97 -7.34 -1.67 2.59
C ASP A 97 -6.46 -2.47 3.55
N LEU A 98 -6.67 -3.76 3.63
CA LEU A 98 -5.86 -4.61 4.50
C LEU A 98 -4.42 -4.62 4.02
N PHE A 99 -4.21 -4.74 2.71
CA PHE A 99 -2.87 -4.69 2.13
C PHE A 99 -2.17 -3.39 2.50
N ALA A 100 -2.85 -2.25 2.33
CA ALA A 100 -2.27 -0.95 2.64
C ALA A 100 -1.93 -0.84 4.13
N SER A 101 -2.82 -1.32 4.99
CA SER A 101 -2.60 -1.26 6.43
C SER A 101 -1.38 -2.08 6.83
N GLU A 102 -1.24 -3.27 6.26
CA GLU A 102 -0.10 -4.13 6.58
C GLU A 102 1.20 -3.55 6.04
N MET A 103 1.17 -2.94 4.88
CA MET A 103 2.36 -2.31 4.31
C MET A 103 2.82 -1.11 5.13
N LEU A 104 1.90 -0.43 5.81
CA LEU A 104 2.25 0.74 6.60
C LEU A 104 2.87 0.42 7.95
N ILE A 105 2.79 -0.82 8.41
CA ILE A 105 3.41 -1.18 9.67
C ILE A 105 4.91 -1.15 9.46
N SER A 106 5.59 -0.24 10.18
CA SER A 106 7.04 -0.11 10.01
C SER A 106 7.74 -1.32 10.61
N SER A 107 8.95 -1.59 10.13
CA SER A 107 9.75 -2.69 10.67
C SER A 107 9.95 -2.56 12.16
N LYS A 108 10.17 -1.34 12.63
CA LYS A 108 10.36 -1.10 14.05
C LYS A 108 9.13 -1.49 14.85
N VAL A 109 7.94 -1.07 14.39
CA VAL A 109 6.70 -1.37 15.07
C VAL A 109 6.42 -2.86 15.03
N PHE A 110 6.69 -3.50 13.90
CA PHE A 110 6.49 -4.91 13.74
C PHE A 110 7.37 -5.70 14.73
N ILE A 111 8.62 -5.35 14.84
CA ILE A 111 9.56 -6.02 15.75
C ILE A 111 9.11 -5.81 17.19
N GLN A 112 8.66 -4.63 17.55
CA GLN A 112 8.18 -4.37 18.90
C GLN A 112 6.96 -5.22 19.24
N LYS A 113 6.04 -5.36 18.31
CA LYS A 113 4.85 -6.18 18.54
C LYS A 113 5.22 -7.65 18.70
N ILE A 114 6.10 -8.14 17.86
CA ILE A 114 6.55 -9.50 17.94
C ILE A 114 7.28 -9.75 19.24
N GLY A 115 8.16 -8.83 19.62
CA GLY A 115 8.93 -8.95 20.86
C GLY A 115 8.04 -8.96 22.09
N ALA A 116 7.03 -8.10 22.13
CA ALA A 116 6.11 -8.05 23.25
C ALA A 116 5.35 -9.37 23.38
N ASN A 117 4.87 -9.91 22.27
CA ASN A 117 4.15 -11.16 22.31
C ASN A 117 5.06 -12.31 22.72
N ARG A 118 6.35 -12.24 22.33
CA ARG A 118 7.26 -13.25 22.70
C ARG A 118 7.49 -13.31 24.17
N LYS A 119 7.45 -12.17 24.84
CA LYS A 119 7.64 -12.15 26.27
C LYS A 119 6.49 -12.85 26.93
N ASP A 120 5.38 -12.78 26.32
CA ASP A 120 4.21 -13.35 26.96
C ASP A 120 4.11 -14.73 26.52
N ILE A 121 4.65 -14.98 25.44
CA ILE A 121 4.45 -16.00 24.78
C ILE A 121 5.37 -16.41 24.16
N SER A 122 5.76 -15.87 23.43
CA SER A 122 6.49 -15.89 22.58
C SER A 122 6.18 -15.45 21.30
N LEU A 123 6.58 -14.77 20.77
CA LEU A 123 6.52 -14.10 19.68
C LEU A 123 5.45 -13.97 19.04
N GLN A 124 4.83 -13.58 19.25
CA GLN A 124 3.90 -13.27 18.84
C GLN A 124 3.61 -12.29 18.50
N GLY A 125 3.70 -12.31 18.67
CA GLY A 125 3.37 -11.36 18.20
C GLY A 125 3.13 -10.17 18.38
#